data_93320b50fe13f41aca2f3b257723fc61
#
_entry.id   93320b50fe13f41aca2f3b257723fc61
#
_cell.length_a   1.000
_cell.length_b   1.000
_cell.length_c   1.000
_cell.angle_alpha   90.00
_cell.angle_beta   90.00
_cell.angle_gamma   90.00
#
_symmetry.space_group_name_H-M   'P 1'
#
loop_
_entity.id
_entity.type
_entity.pdbx_description
1 polymer ?
#
loop_
_entity_poly.entity_id
_entity_poly.type
_entity_poly.pdbx_seq_one_letter_code
_entity_poly.pdbx_strand_id
1 'polypeptide(L)'
;DGNQIRYIQRIDDVLFCHGGILQAFIEENVKNTDSVDETIAEINTMGPEQLWCSASPIWYRPQCYQEAMYGEDSLLQVVGHTPVEKIYRSSNVISCDVFSTYRDGRPIGTQKYPVIDTVEKILWKEV
;
A
#
# COMPACT_ATOMS: atom_id res chain seq x y z
N ASP A 1 16.55 -8.91 -10.50
CA ASP A 1 17.56 -7.87 -10.60
C ASP A 1 17.33 -6.83 -9.51
N GLY A 2 18.35 -6.60 -8.67
CA GLY A 2 18.27 -5.66 -7.55
C GLY A 2 18.12 -4.20 -7.94
N ASN A 3 18.21 -3.87 -9.21
CA ASN A 3 18.07 -2.50 -9.71
C ASN A 3 16.68 -2.17 -10.23
N GLN A 4 15.75 -3.11 -10.19
CA GLN A 4 14.38 -2.83 -10.63
C GLN A 4 13.59 -2.12 -9.56
N ILE A 5 12.85 -1.07 -9.96
CA ILE A 5 11.88 -0.42 -9.11
C ILE A 5 10.66 -1.33 -8.99
N ARG A 6 10.24 -1.59 -7.76
CA ARG A 6 9.04 -2.38 -7.50
C ARG A 6 8.00 -1.49 -6.85
N TYR A 7 6.80 -1.51 -7.40
CA TYR A 7 5.67 -0.76 -6.86
C TYR A 7 5.06 -1.46 -5.65
N ILE A 8 5.17 -2.79 -5.62
CA ILE A 8 4.63 -3.62 -4.55
C ILE A 8 5.70 -4.61 -4.12
N GLN A 9 5.91 -4.70 -2.81
CA GLN A 9 6.80 -5.68 -2.20
C GLN A 9 5.97 -6.59 -1.28
N ARG A 10 6.13 -7.89 -1.42
CA ARG A 10 5.48 -8.86 -0.55
C ARG A 10 6.49 -9.47 0.45
N ILE A 11 6.08 -9.53 1.73
CA ILE A 11 6.78 -10.28 2.76
C ILE A 11 5.70 -11.06 3.52
N ASP A 12 5.76 -12.40 3.47
CA ASP A 12 4.68 -13.25 3.97
C ASP A 12 3.36 -12.86 3.29
N ASP A 13 2.29 -12.63 4.05
CA ASP A 13 1.02 -12.16 3.51
C ASP A 13 0.81 -10.66 3.73
N VAL A 14 1.90 -9.89 3.78
CA VAL A 14 1.86 -8.44 3.88
C VAL A 14 2.41 -7.82 2.60
N LEU A 15 1.65 -6.89 2.03
CA LEU A 15 2.02 -6.15 0.83
C LEU A 15 2.36 -4.72 1.21
N PHE A 16 3.54 -4.28 0.80
CA PHE A 16 4.00 -2.91 1.00
C PHE A 16 3.88 -2.18 -0.33
N CYS A 17 3.14 -1.10 -0.36
CA CYS A 17 3.01 -0.28 -1.57
C CYS A 17 2.81 1.18 -1.22
N HIS A 18 2.93 2.05 -2.21
CA HIS A 18 2.85 3.49 -1.98
C HIS A 18 1.42 3.95 -1.68
N GLY A 19 0.47 3.63 -2.56
CA GLY A 19 -0.90 4.15 -2.45
C GLY A 19 -1.90 3.18 -1.84
N GLY A 20 -1.95 1.99 -2.33
CA GLY A 20 -2.93 0.97 -1.95
C GLY A 20 -3.46 0.25 -3.18
N ILE A 21 -3.79 -1.02 -3.02
CA ILE A 21 -4.22 -1.88 -4.12
C ILE A 21 -5.70 -2.13 -4.01
N LEU A 22 -6.48 -1.52 -4.90
CA LEU A 22 -7.92 -1.75 -5.01
C LEU A 22 -8.20 -3.10 -5.64
N GLN A 23 -9.22 -3.79 -5.14
CA GLN A 23 -9.73 -4.99 -5.79
C GLN A 23 -10.20 -4.69 -7.22
N ALA A 24 -10.88 -3.56 -7.42
CA ALA A 24 -11.33 -3.14 -8.75
C ALA A 24 -10.16 -2.92 -9.71
N PHE A 25 -9.03 -2.38 -9.24
CA PHE A 25 -7.85 -2.22 -10.08
C PHE A 25 -7.34 -3.57 -10.59
N ILE A 26 -7.30 -4.57 -9.70
CA ILE A 26 -6.91 -5.93 -10.09
C ILE A 26 -7.85 -6.49 -11.16
N GLU A 27 -9.15 -6.37 -10.94
CA GLU A 27 -10.17 -6.91 -11.86
C GLU A 27 -10.11 -6.25 -13.24
N GLU A 28 -9.80 -4.97 -13.31
CA GLU A 28 -9.79 -4.21 -14.55
C GLU A 28 -8.46 -4.30 -15.31
N ASN A 29 -7.34 -4.47 -14.62
CA ASN A 29 -6.02 -4.27 -15.20
C ASN A 29 -5.09 -5.48 -15.15
N VAL A 30 -5.32 -6.44 -14.28
CA VAL A 30 -4.42 -7.58 -14.10
C VAL A 30 -5.02 -8.80 -14.76
N LYS A 31 -4.24 -9.44 -15.65
CA LYS A 31 -4.69 -10.61 -16.41
C LYS A 31 -4.44 -11.90 -15.65
N ASN A 32 -3.28 -12.01 -15.00
CA ASN A 32 -2.88 -13.22 -14.28
C ASN A 32 -3.09 -13.02 -12.78
N THR A 33 -4.19 -13.57 -12.27
CA THR A 33 -4.58 -13.49 -10.86
C THR A 33 -4.58 -14.85 -10.18
N ASP A 34 -3.89 -15.85 -10.76
CA ASP A 34 -3.87 -17.21 -10.23
C ASP A 34 -3.19 -17.30 -8.85
N SER A 35 -2.25 -16.41 -8.59
CA SER A 35 -1.60 -16.30 -7.29
C SER A 35 -1.33 -14.84 -6.96
N VAL A 36 -1.06 -14.58 -5.67
CA VAL A 36 -0.67 -13.23 -5.22
C VAL A 36 0.65 -12.82 -5.88
N ASP A 37 1.63 -13.72 -5.93
CA ASP A 37 2.93 -13.40 -6.52
C ASP A 37 2.83 -13.07 -8.00
N GLU A 38 1.99 -13.78 -8.77
CA GLU A 38 1.78 -13.49 -10.18
C GLU A 38 1.05 -12.18 -10.40
N THR A 39 0.07 -11.86 -9.55
CA THR A 39 -0.63 -10.58 -9.57
C THR A 39 0.33 -9.43 -9.34
N ILE A 40 1.16 -9.53 -8.29
CA ILE A 40 2.15 -8.51 -7.96
C ILE A 40 3.20 -8.37 -9.07
N ALA A 41 3.67 -9.49 -9.61
CA ALA A 41 4.67 -9.47 -10.68
C ALA A 41 4.14 -8.73 -11.90
N GLU A 42 2.89 -8.95 -12.27
CA GLU A 42 2.29 -8.24 -13.41
C GLU A 42 2.21 -6.73 -13.14
N ILE A 43 1.75 -6.31 -11.95
CA ILE A 43 1.69 -4.89 -11.59
C ILE A 43 3.08 -4.26 -11.63
N ASN A 44 4.09 -4.96 -11.11
CA ASN A 44 5.46 -4.44 -11.05
C ASN A 44 6.09 -4.28 -12.45
N THR A 45 5.49 -4.87 -13.49
CA THR A 45 5.94 -4.67 -14.89
C THR A 45 5.14 -3.61 -15.64
N MET A 46 4.11 -3.04 -15.02
CA MET A 46 3.27 -2.03 -15.68
C MET A 46 4.04 -0.73 -15.93
N GLY A 47 3.72 -0.10 -17.06
CA GLY A 47 4.30 1.18 -17.41
C GLY A 47 3.48 2.36 -16.90
N PRO A 48 3.99 3.59 -17.10
CA PRO A 48 3.30 4.80 -16.65
C PRO A 48 1.88 4.94 -17.16
N GLU A 49 1.60 4.44 -18.36
CA GLU A 49 0.28 4.54 -18.99
C GLU A 49 -0.78 3.83 -18.17
N GLN A 50 -0.44 2.67 -17.60
CA GLN A 50 -1.37 1.87 -16.80
C GLN A 50 -1.46 2.36 -15.35
N LEU A 51 -0.37 2.93 -14.83
CA LEU A 51 -0.29 3.35 -13.44
C LEU A 51 -0.62 4.81 -13.22
N TRP A 52 -0.76 5.60 -14.27
CA TRP A 52 -1.08 7.03 -14.19
C TRP A 52 -2.59 7.25 -14.11
N CYS A 53 -3.20 6.72 -13.06
CA CYS A 53 -4.61 6.94 -12.77
C CYS A 53 -4.83 6.91 -11.26
N SER A 54 -5.89 7.56 -10.81
CA SER A 54 -6.18 7.69 -9.38
C SER A 54 -6.47 6.37 -8.68
N ALA A 55 -6.84 5.33 -9.42
CA ALA A 55 -7.16 4.01 -8.88
C ALA A 55 -5.94 3.07 -8.81
N SER A 56 -4.77 3.51 -9.28
CA SER A 56 -3.58 2.66 -9.31
C SER A 56 -2.93 2.55 -7.93
N PRO A 57 -2.11 1.51 -7.70
CA PRO A 57 -1.38 1.36 -6.42
C PRO A 57 -0.42 2.50 -6.09
N ILE A 58 -0.10 3.35 -7.04
CA ILE A 58 0.75 4.53 -6.81
C ILE A 58 -0.07 5.72 -6.29
N TRP A 59 -1.30 5.90 -6.79
CA TRP A 59 -2.08 7.10 -6.57
C TRP A 59 -3.29 6.94 -5.66
N TYR A 60 -3.79 5.72 -5.48
CA TYR A 60 -5.01 5.51 -4.71
C TYR A 60 -4.83 5.93 -3.23
N ARG A 61 -5.88 6.49 -2.65
CA ARG A 61 -5.91 6.95 -1.25
C ARG A 61 -6.98 6.20 -0.47
N PRO A 62 -6.67 5.02 0.08
CA PRO A 62 -7.66 4.25 0.84
C PRO A 62 -8.18 4.99 2.06
N GLN A 63 -7.43 5.96 2.56
CA GLN A 63 -7.84 6.80 3.68
C GLN A 63 -9.02 7.72 3.35
N CYS A 64 -9.25 7.99 2.06
CA CYS A 64 -10.27 8.92 1.58
C CYS A 64 -11.54 8.23 1.06
N TYR A 65 -11.47 6.94 0.77
CA TYR A 65 -12.56 6.20 0.11
C TYR A 65 -12.78 4.85 0.78
N GLN A 66 -14.04 4.38 0.76
CA GLN A 66 -14.41 3.09 1.37
C GLN A 66 -14.68 2.06 0.28
N GLU A 67 -13.67 1.70 -0.47
CA GLU A 67 -13.77 0.68 -1.51
C GLU A 67 -13.03 -0.59 -1.08
N ALA A 68 -13.44 -1.73 -1.65
CA ALA A 68 -12.82 -3.01 -1.34
C ALA A 68 -11.35 -3.03 -1.77
N MET A 69 -10.47 -3.38 -0.86
CA MET A 69 -9.04 -3.47 -1.09
C MET A 69 -8.66 -4.91 -1.45
N TYR A 70 -7.63 -5.04 -2.28
CA TYR A 70 -7.15 -6.35 -2.69
C TYR A 70 -6.74 -7.20 -1.49
N GLY A 71 -7.17 -8.47 -1.48
CA GLY A 71 -6.81 -9.41 -0.44
C GLY A 71 -7.43 -9.15 0.92
N GLU A 72 -8.60 -8.53 0.97
CA GLU A 72 -9.26 -8.09 2.21
C GLU A 72 -9.30 -9.16 3.30
N ASP A 73 -9.52 -10.43 2.94
CA ASP A 73 -9.64 -11.52 3.90
C ASP A 73 -8.32 -12.24 4.21
N SER A 74 -7.26 -12.02 3.43
CA SER A 74 -6.06 -12.86 3.52
C SER A 74 -4.75 -12.08 3.51
N LEU A 75 -4.76 -10.82 3.09
CA LEU A 75 -3.56 -10.01 2.95
C LEU A 75 -3.69 -8.73 3.79
N LEU A 76 -2.57 -8.28 4.33
CA LEU A 76 -2.46 -6.96 4.94
C LEU A 76 -1.73 -6.05 3.95
N GLN A 77 -2.22 -4.84 3.75
CA GLN A 77 -1.53 -3.82 2.98
C GLN A 77 -0.96 -2.75 3.91
N VAL A 78 0.31 -2.40 3.72
CA VAL A 78 0.98 -1.30 4.44
C VAL A 78 1.28 -0.21 3.43
N VAL A 79 0.71 0.96 3.63
CA VAL A 79 0.70 2.03 2.61
C VAL A 79 1.16 3.38 3.17
N GLY A 80 1.61 4.24 2.26
CA GLY A 80 1.96 5.63 2.54
C GLY A 80 1.11 6.60 1.75
N HIS A 81 1.74 7.47 0.96
CA HIS A 81 1.15 8.41 0.01
C HIS A 81 0.25 9.48 0.61
N THR A 82 -0.68 9.12 1.47
CA THR A 82 -1.62 10.05 2.09
C THR A 82 -1.14 10.39 3.51
N PRO A 83 -0.81 11.65 3.80
CA PRO A 83 -0.37 12.03 5.14
C PRO A 83 -1.44 11.78 6.19
N VAL A 84 -1.02 11.21 7.30
CA VAL A 84 -1.90 10.91 8.44
C VAL A 84 -1.25 11.38 9.74
N GLU A 85 -2.06 11.71 10.74
CA GLU A 85 -1.55 12.22 12.02
C GLU A 85 -0.94 11.11 12.87
N LYS A 86 -1.44 9.90 12.75
CA LYS A 86 -0.93 8.73 13.45
C LYS A 86 -1.06 7.49 12.56
N ILE A 87 -0.20 6.52 12.80
CA ILE A 87 -0.31 5.22 12.14
C ILE A 87 -1.59 4.56 12.62
N TYR A 88 -2.41 4.08 11.69
CA TYR A 88 -3.64 3.40 12.06
C TYR A 88 -4.01 2.32 11.05
N ARG A 89 -4.84 1.37 11.50
CA ARG A 89 -5.35 0.32 10.64
C ARG A 89 -6.85 0.51 10.40
N SER A 90 -7.25 0.35 9.14
CA SER A 90 -8.65 0.29 8.73
C SER A 90 -8.80 -0.91 7.81
N SER A 91 -9.68 -1.87 8.17
CA SER A 91 -9.82 -3.13 7.45
C SER A 91 -8.46 -3.85 7.32
N ASN A 92 -8.01 -4.14 6.10
CA ASN A 92 -6.72 -4.77 5.86
C ASN A 92 -5.63 -3.78 5.40
N VAL A 93 -5.75 -2.50 5.79
CA VAL A 93 -4.80 -1.46 5.40
C VAL A 93 -4.26 -0.75 6.63
N ILE A 94 -2.92 -0.67 6.74
CA ILE A 94 -2.23 0.16 7.72
C ILE A 94 -1.66 1.38 7.00
N SER A 95 -2.03 2.57 7.46
CA SER A 95 -1.58 3.85 6.90
C SER A 95 -0.40 4.39 7.70
N CYS A 96 0.72 4.65 7.03
CA CYS A 96 2.02 4.87 7.68
C CYS A 96 2.68 6.21 7.37
N ASP A 97 2.10 7.08 6.52
CA ASP A 97 2.74 8.36 6.22
C ASP A 97 2.52 9.37 7.35
N VAL A 98 3.32 9.22 8.39
CA VAL A 98 3.35 10.14 9.54
C VAL A 98 4.57 11.06 9.50
N PHE A 99 5.25 11.13 8.35
CA PHE A 99 6.49 11.90 8.18
C PHE A 99 6.31 13.16 7.34
N SER A 100 5.20 13.30 6.64
CA SER A 100 4.92 14.48 5.83
C SER A 100 4.75 15.73 6.67
N THR A 101 4.95 16.88 6.04
CA THR A 101 4.85 18.19 6.72
C THR A 101 3.80 19.05 6.03
N TYR A 102 3.28 20.00 6.77
CA TYR A 102 2.53 21.11 6.21
C TYR A 102 3.49 22.00 5.39
N ARG A 103 2.91 22.92 4.62
CA ARG A 103 3.69 23.80 3.77
C ARG A 103 4.69 24.66 4.54
N ASP A 104 4.40 24.97 5.82
CA ASP A 104 5.26 25.76 6.70
C ASP A 104 6.33 24.93 7.42
N GLY A 105 6.42 23.63 7.11
CA GLY A 105 7.42 22.73 7.68
C GLY A 105 7.01 22.04 8.97
N ARG A 106 5.86 22.35 9.56
CA ARG A 106 5.39 21.65 10.76
C ARG A 106 5.05 20.19 10.41
N PRO A 107 5.40 19.21 11.27
CA PRO A 107 5.03 17.82 11.01
C PRO A 107 3.53 17.62 11.08
N ILE A 108 2.99 16.84 10.15
CA ILE A 108 1.58 16.43 10.16
C ILE A 108 1.37 15.30 11.15
N GLY A 109 2.29 14.33 11.16
CA GLY A 109 2.14 13.11 11.94
C GLY A 109 3.16 12.96 13.06
N THR A 110 3.14 11.80 13.67
CA THR A 110 3.94 11.48 14.86
C THR A 110 5.43 11.33 14.59
N GLN A 111 5.85 11.22 13.35
CA GLN A 111 7.24 10.99 12.94
C GLN A 111 7.80 9.66 13.45
N LYS A 112 6.96 8.68 13.74
CA LYS A 112 7.38 7.37 14.25
C LYS A 112 7.38 6.33 13.12
N TYR A 113 8.31 5.38 13.22
CA TYR A 113 8.40 4.27 12.27
C TYR A 113 7.51 3.11 12.71
N PRO A 114 6.74 2.53 11.80
CA PRO A 114 5.99 1.31 12.11
C PRO A 114 6.92 0.10 12.11
N VAL A 115 6.70 -0.80 13.04
CA VAL A 115 7.32 -2.12 13.03
C VAL A 115 6.20 -3.13 12.81
N ILE A 116 6.24 -3.80 11.68
CA ILE A 116 5.18 -4.72 11.24
C ILE A 116 5.62 -6.16 11.48
N ASP A 117 4.79 -6.92 12.21
CA ASP A 117 4.95 -8.37 12.28
C ASP A 117 4.26 -8.98 11.06
N THR A 118 5.06 -9.45 10.09
CA THR A 118 4.51 -9.94 8.82
C THR A 118 3.90 -11.33 8.94
N VAL A 119 4.27 -12.10 9.95
CA VAL A 119 3.71 -13.44 10.22
C VAL A 119 2.31 -13.29 10.82
N GLU A 120 2.19 -12.47 11.86
CA GLU A 120 0.92 -12.22 12.53
C GLU A 120 0.04 -11.19 11.82
N LYS A 121 0.62 -10.47 10.87
CA LYS A 121 -0.05 -9.40 10.10
C LYS A 121 -0.61 -8.31 11.00
N ILE A 122 0.24 -7.75 11.85
CA ILE A 122 -0.13 -6.70 12.77
C ILE A 122 0.93 -5.60 12.83
N LEU A 123 0.51 -4.40 13.21
CA LEU A 123 1.42 -3.36 13.68
C LEU A 123 1.88 -3.77 15.08
N TRP A 124 3.17 -4.16 15.19
CA TRP A 124 3.71 -4.61 16.47
C TRP A 124 4.03 -3.45 17.41
N LYS A 125 4.69 -2.43 16.89
CA LYS A 125 5.00 -1.22 17.67
C LYS A 125 5.38 -0.06 16.75
N GLU A 126 5.47 1.11 17.33
CA GLU A 126 5.99 2.32 16.70
C GLU A 126 7.26 2.77 17.44
N VAL A 127 8.26 3.16 16.68
CA VAL A 127 9.54 3.59 17.24
C VAL A 127 9.96 4.97 16.76
#